data_7e4fc574063f8f5495754086c86dc299
#
_entry.id   7e4fc574063f8f5495754086c86dc299
#
_cell.length_a   1.000
_cell.length_b   1.000
_cell.length_c   1.000
_cell.angle_alpha   90.00
_cell.angle_beta   90.00
_cell.angle_gamma   90.00
#
_symmetry.space_group_name_H-M   'P 1'
#
loop_
_entity.id
_entity.type
_entity.pdbx_description
1 polymer ?
#
loop_
_entity_poly.entity_id
_entity_poly.type
_entity_poly.pdbx_seq_one_letter_code
_entity_poly.pdbx_strand_id
1 'polypeptide(L)'
;MDAQTWPVGFRCLLLLALVGSARSEGVQTCEEVRKLFQWRLLGAVRGLPDSPRAGPDLQVCISKKPTCCTRKMEERYQIASRQDMQQLLQTSSSTLKFLISRNAAAFQDGTILLQVNKLTTPLLPHDETLETLIKQAENYTSILFCNTYRNMALEAAASVQEFFTDVGLYLFGADVNPEEFINRFFDSLFPLVYNHLINPGVTDSSLEYSECIRMARRDVSPFGNIPKRVMGQMGRSLLPSRTFLQALNLGIEVINTTDYLHFSKECSRAFLKMQYCPHCQGLTLSKPCMGYCLNVMRGCLAHMVELNPHWHGYIRSLEELSDAMHGTYDIEHVLLNFHLLVSDAVIQAHLNGQKLLEQVNKICGRPVRTPTQSPRCSFEQSKEKHGMKTTARRSEETLANRRKEFINSLRLYRSFYGGLADQLCANELAATDGLPCWNGEDIVKSYSLRVVGNGVKAQSGNPEVKVKGTDPVINQIIDKLKHVIQLLQGRSPKPDKWELLQLGSGGGMVEQVSGDCDDEDGCGGSGSGEVKRTLKITDWTWMNLENIILSKLTQEQKMKHRIFSLIGG
;
A
#
# COMPACT_ATOMS: atom_id res chain seq x y z
N MET A 1 0.60 6.23 65.88
CA MET A 1 1.87 5.52 66.09
C MET A 1 2.47 5.46 64.72
N ASP A 2 2.89 6.49 64.27
CA ASP A 2 4.12 7.26 64.03
C ASP A 2 4.96 6.61 62.92
N ALA A 3 4.70 7.05 61.72
CA ALA A 3 5.54 6.86 60.55
C ALA A 3 6.44 8.11 60.42
N GLN A 4 7.71 7.98 60.81
CA GLN A 4 8.71 9.03 60.66
C GLN A 4 9.02 9.32 59.21
N THR A 5 8.65 10.51 58.79
CA THR A 5 9.04 11.14 57.53
C THR A 5 10.47 11.66 57.62
N TRP A 6 11.38 11.08 56.83
CA TRP A 6 12.71 11.64 56.63
C TRP A 6 12.67 12.73 55.55
N PRO A 7 13.34 13.87 55.73
CA PRO A 7 13.27 15.00 54.82
C PRO A 7 14.02 14.71 53.52
N VAL A 8 13.36 15.08 52.41
CA VAL A 8 13.75 14.89 51.01
C VAL A 8 15.09 15.57 50.64
N GLY A 9 15.61 16.43 51.49
CA GLY A 9 16.87 17.16 51.26
C GLY A 9 18.17 16.35 51.35
N PHE A 10 18.16 15.16 51.97
CA PHE A 10 19.38 14.38 52.16
C PHE A 10 19.70 13.41 51.01
N ARG A 11 18.73 13.12 50.15
CA ARG A 11 18.94 12.27 48.96
C ARG A 11 19.59 13.00 47.79
N CYS A 12 19.41 14.31 47.65
CA CYS A 12 20.05 15.11 46.61
C CYS A 12 21.54 15.39 46.85
N LEU A 13 22.00 15.45 48.13
CA LEU A 13 23.41 15.71 48.43
C LEU A 13 24.32 14.50 48.19
N LEU A 14 23.81 13.28 48.29
CA LEU A 14 24.59 12.06 48.02
C LEU A 14 24.72 11.77 46.53
N LEU A 15 23.82 12.27 45.68
CA LEU A 15 23.91 12.16 44.20
C LEU A 15 24.83 13.25 43.60
N LEU A 16 24.99 14.40 44.26
CA LEU A 16 25.90 15.46 43.81
C LEU A 16 27.37 15.20 44.17
N ALA A 17 27.66 14.35 45.15
CA ALA A 17 29.02 13.96 45.50
C ALA A 17 29.64 12.92 44.55
N LEU A 18 28.84 12.28 43.69
CA LEU A 18 29.32 11.31 42.70
C LEU A 18 29.55 11.92 41.30
N VAL A 19 29.28 13.22 41.10
CA VAL A 19 29.56 13.94 39.83
C VAL A 19 30.91 14.69 39.88
N GLY A 20 31.65 14.56 40.99
CA GLY A 20 32.97 15.14 41.17
C GLY A 20 34.07 14.31 40.53
N SER A 21 34.66 14.82 39.44
CA SER A 21 35.94 14.39 38.84
C SER A 21 35.88 13.14 37.95
N ALA A 22 35.27 13.24 36.80
CA ALA A 22 35.73 12.46 35.65
C ALA A 22 37.05 13.04 35.12
N ARG A 23 38.13 12.93 35.90
CA ARG A 23 39.49 12.99 35.37
C ARG A 23 39.66 11.81 34.46
N SER A 24 40.15 12.03 33.24
CA SER A 24 40.64 11.06 32.28
C SER A 24 41.77 10.21 32.90
N GLU A 25 41.43 9.36 33.88
CA GLU A 25 42.30 8.26 34.26
C GLU A 25 42.19 7.18 33.23
N GLY A 26 43.33 6.81 32.62
CA GLY A 26 43.38 5.76 31.60
C GLY A 26 42.70 4.51 32.12
N VAL A 27 41.86 3.90 31.28
CA VAL A 27 41.12 2.65 31.55
C VAL A 27 42.10 1.61 32.09
N GLN A 28 42.06 1.31 33.37
CA GLN A 28 43.02 0.39 34.02
C GLN A 28 42.64 -1.08 33.74
N THR A 29 41.37 -1.38 33.44
CA THR A 29 40.88 -2.73 33.17
C THR A 29 39.91 -2.75 31.98
N CYS A 30 39.84 -3.88 31.26
CA CYS A 30 38.89 -4.06 30.16
C CYS A 30 37.61 -4.79 30.60
N GLU A 31 37.30 -4.85 31.88
CA GLU A 31 36.17 -5.63 32.42
C GLU A 31 34.81 -5.12 31.90
N GLU A 32 34.59 -3.82 31.85
CA GLU A 32 33.36 -3.19 31.34
C GLU A 32 33.15 -3.53 29.85
N VAL A 33 34.21 -3.45 29.06
CA VAL A 33 34.18 -3.80 27.65
C VAL A 33 33.85 -5.29 27.44
N ARG A 34 34.42 -6.15 28.30
CA ARG A 34 34.16 -7.59 28.29
C ARG A 34 32.70 -7.88 28.62
N LYS A 35 32.15 -7.25 29.67
CA LYS A 35 30.74 -7.40 30.07
C LYS A 35 29.80 -6.96 28.95
N LEU A 36 30.04 -5.79 28.33
CA LEU A 36 29.25 -5.27 27.22
C LEU A 36 29.31 -6.19 25.99
N PHE A 37 30.50 -6.68 25.64
CA PHE A 37 30.69 -7.60 24.52
C PHE A 37 29.94 -8.91 24.74
N GLN A 38 29.97 -9.49 25.93
CA GLN A 38 29.25 -10.70 26.30
C GLN A 38 27.73 -10.46 26.35
N TRP A 39 27.30 -9.33 26.92
CA TRP A 39 25.88 -9.01 27.04
C TRP A 39 25.19 -8.86 25.68
N ARG A 40 25.88 -8.31 24.68
CA ARG A 40 25.36 -8.22 23.32
C ARG A 40 25.37 -9.57 22.57
N LEU A 41 25.68 -10.68 23.23
CA LEU A 41 25.73 -12.04 22.66
C LEU A 41 26.62 -12.16 21.40
N LEU A 42 27.68 -11.35 21.32
CA LEU A 42 28.63 -11.37 20.20
C LEU A 42 29.54 -12.62 20.22
N GLY A 43 29.24 -13.54 21.12
CA GLY A 43 29.84 -14.85 21.24
C GLY A 43 30.97 -14.92 22.28
N ALA A 44 31.23 -16.13 22.80
CA ALA A 44 32.36 -16.39 23.69
C ALA A 44 33.66 -16.29 22.89
N VAL A 45 34.36 -15.19 23.03
CA VAL A 45 35.72 -15.04 22.46
C VAL A 45 36.71 -15.43 23.56
N ARG A 46 37.36 -16.59 23.39
CA ARG A 46 38.50 -16.97 24.24
C ARG A 46 39.62 -15.93 24.03
N GLY A 47 40.16 -15.37 25.10
CA GLY A 47 41.28 -14.42 25.02
C GLY A 47 40.84 -12.95 24.90
N LEU A 48 39.73 -12.57 25.50
CA LEU A 48 39.44 -11.15 25.73
C LEU A 48 40.53 -10.56 26.66
N PRO A 49 41.11 -9.38 26.32
CA PRO A 49 42.14 -8.79 27.14
C PRO A 49 41.62 -8.34 28.50
N ASP A 50 42.40 -8.57 29.57
CA ASP A 50 42.06 -8.12 30.92
C ASP A 50 42.48 -6.68 31.15
N SER A 51 43.49 -6.22 30.44
CA SER A 51 44.02 -4.86 30.46
C SER A 51 44.19 -4.30 29.06
N PRO A 52 44.11 -2.97 28.87
CA PRO A 52 44.35 -2.33 27.60
C PRO A 52 45.73 -2.63 27.03
N ARG A 53 45.84 -2.93 25.75
CA ARG A 53 47.09 -3.27 25.06
C ARG A 53 47.42 -2.21 24.02
N ALA A 54 48.70 -1.87 23.87
CA ALA A 54 49.20 -1.03 22.81
C ALA A 54 49.43 -1.86 21.54
N GLY A 55 49.10 -1.31 20.36
CA GLY A 55 49.47 -1.85 19.05
C GLY A 55 48.74 -3.11 18.58
N PRO A 56 47.40 -3.29 18.82
CA PRO A 56 46.67 -4.38 18.19
C PRO A 56 46.51 -4.10 16.67
N ASP A 57 46.45 -5.17 15.86
CA ASP A 57 46.20 -5.11 14.41
C ASP A 57 44.73 -4.80 14.08
N LEU A 58 44.19 -3.68 14.56
CA LEU A 58 42.85 -3.22 14.26
C LEU A 58 42.81 -2.52 12.90
N GLN A 59 41.76 -2.73 12.13
CA GLN A 59 41.61 -2.18 10.78
C GLN A 59 40.76 -0.90 10.74
N VAL A 60 39.85 -0.72 11.68
CA VAL A 60 38.91 0.39 11.73
C VAL A 60 39.01 1.17 13.04
N CYS A 61 39.02 0.47 14.17
CA CYS A 61 39.11 1.09 15.50
C CYS A 61 40.57 1.41 15.90
N ILE A 62 41.34 1.91 14.96
CA ILE A 62 42.74 2.28 15.18
C ILE A 62 42.79 3.45 16.18
N SER A 63 43.58 3.30 17.26
CA SER A 63 43.77 4.32 18.26
C SER A 63 45.24 4.45 18.62
N LYS A 64 45.67 5.67 18.94
CA LYS A 64 47.00 5.94 19.52
C LYS A 64 47.09 5.54 21.00
N LYS A 65 45.91 5.37 21.64
CA LYS A 65 45.79 4.96 23.05
C LYS A 65 45.70 3.43 23.14
N PRO A 66 46.12 2.85 24.31
CA PRO A 66 45.88 1.43 24.55
C PRO A 66 44.43 1.06 24.40
N THR A 67 44.14 -0.11 23.84
CA THR A 67 42.79 -0.55 23.50
C THR A 67 42.43 -1.88 24.16
N CYS A 68 41.15 -2.04 24.50
CA CYS A 68 40.58 -3.30 24.99
C CYS A 68 40.09 -4.22 23.86
N CYS A 69 40.17 -3.82 22.60
CA CYS A 69 39.74 -4.64 21.49
C CYS A 69 40.84 -5.48 20.87
N THR A 70 40.49 -6.69 20.45
CA THR A 70 41.30 -7.54 19.57
C THR A 70 40.72 -7.52 18.17
N ARG A 71 41.46 -7.96 17.17
CA ARG A 71 41.01 -8.10 15.78
C ARG A 71 39.72 -8.96 15.68
N LYS A 72 39.64 -10.06 16.46
CA LYS A 72 38.46 -10.91 16.49
C LYS A 72 37.23 -10.18 17.07
N MET A 73 37.42 -9.30 18.03
CA MET A 73 36.33 -8.44 18.56
C MET A 73 35.87 -7.45 17.50
N GLU A 74 36.79 -6.79 16.82
CA GLU A 74 36.48 -5.85 15.74
C GLU A 74 35.69 -6.53 14.60
N GLU A 75 36.06 -7.74 14.18
CA GLU A 75 35.32 -8.53 13.20
C GLU A 75 33.87 -8.84 13.66
N ARG A 76 33.69 -9.16 14.95
CA ARG A 76 32.35 -9.35 15.53
C ARG A 76 31.55 -8.05 15.60
N TYR A 77 32.18 -6.95 15.97
CA TYR A 77 31.55 -5.63 15.94
C TYR A 77 31.18 -5.21 14.51
N GLN A 78 31.93 -5.60 13.48
CA GLN A 78 31.54 -5.35 12.09
C GLN A 78 30.25 -6.07 11.70
N ILE A 79 30.06 -7.31 12.17
CA ILE A 79 28.82 -8.05 11.92
C ILE A 79 27.66 -7.38 12.67
N ALA A 80 27.85 -7.09 13.95
CA ALA A 80 26.83 -6.46 14.79
C ALA A 80 26.42 -5.08 14.25
N SER A 81 27.38 -4.25 13.83
CA SER A 81 27.10 -2.92 13.28
C SER A 81 26.23 -2.95 12.01
N ARG A 82 26.40 -3.97 11.16
CA ARG A 82 25.52 -4.16 10.00
C ARG A 82 24.11 -4.55 10.39
N GLN A 83 23.97 -5.42 11.39
CA GLN A 83 22.67 -5.84 11.93
C GLN A 83 21.95 -4.66 12.60
N ASP A 84 22.68 -3.89 13.42
CA ASP A 84 22.15 -2.70 14.08
C ASP A 84 21.67 -1.66 13.05
N MET A 85 22.46 -1.40 12.01
CA MET A 85 22.06 -0.46 10.96
C MET A 85 20.79 -0.92 10.24
N GLN A 86 20.69 -2.21 9.92
CA GLN A 86 19.50 -2.78 9.32
C GLN A 86 18.30 -2.69 10.26
N GLN A 87 18.49 -3.01 11.54
CA GLN A 87 17.43 -2.92 12.56
C GLN A 87 16.95 -1.48 12.75
N LEU A 88 17.85 -0.49 12.75
CA LEU A 88 17.51 0.93 12.82
C LEU A 88 16.58 1.34 11.67
N LEU A 89 16.89 0.93 10.43
CA LEU A 89 16.03 1.20 9.28
C LEU A 89 14.66 0.56 9.42
N GLN A 90 14.62 -0.74 9.76
CA GLN A 90 13.37 -1.48 9.95
C GLN A 90 12.51 -0.89 11.07
N THR A 91 13.12 -0.46 12.16
CA THR A 91 12.40 0.19 13.26
C THR A 91 11.83 1.54 12.82
N SER A 92 12.62 2.35 12.10
CA SER A 92 12.20 3.67 11.63
C SER A 92 11.07 3.59 10.59
N SER A 93 11.07 2.57 9.74
CA SER A 93 10.05 2.36 8.71
C SER A 93 8.80 1.63 9.24
N SER A 94 8.88 0.99 10.41
CA SER A 94 7.86 0.07 10.93
C SER A 94 6.46 0.68 11.00
N THR A 95 6.33 1.91 11.51
CA THR A 95 5.05 2.61 11.63
C THR A 95 4.46 2.95 10.26
N LEU A 96 5.29 3.45 9.34
CA LEU A 96 4.87 3.74 7.96
C LEU A 96 4.44 2.46 7.23
N LYS A 97 5.21 1.40 7.36
CA LYS A 97 4.91 0.09 6.80
C LYS A 97 3.60 -0.47 7.36
N PHE A 98 3.41 -0.40 8.69
CA PHE A 98 2.17 -0.81 9.34
C PHE A 98 0.97 0.01 8.83
N LEU A 99 1.12 1.34 8.71
CA LEU A 99 0.08 2.22 8.20
C LEU A 99 -0.38 1.81 6.79
N ILE A 100 0.56 1.59 5.86
CA ILE A 100 0.22 1.20 4.48
C ILE A 100 -0.33 -0.23 4.44
N SER A 101 0.30 -1.18 5.16
CA SER A 101 -0.13 -2.58 5.18
C SER A 101 -1.53 -2.76 5.77
N ARG A 102 -1.86 -2.05 6.86
CA ARG A 102 -3.20 -2.09 7.46
C ARG A 102 -4.26 -1.61 6.47
N ASN A 103 -3.97 -0.56 5.70
CA ASN A 103 -4.91 -0.05 4.70
C ASN A 103 -4.97 -0.94 3.46
N ALA A 104 -3.85 -1.48 2.99
CA ALA A 104 -3.86 -2.48 1.92
C ALA A 104 -4.70 -3.70 2.32
N ALA A 105 -4.63 -4.13 3.58
CA ALA A 105 -5.42 -5.24 4.10
C ALA A 105 -6.92 -4.96 4.21
N ALA A 106 -7.30 -3.74 4.54
CA ALA A 106 -8.72 -3.35 4.52
C ALA A 106 -9.34 -3.47 3.10
N PHE A 107 -8.48 -3.45 2.06
CA PHE A 107 -8.84 -3.66 0.67
C PHE A 107 -8.56 -5.10 0.17
N GLN A 108 -7.79 -5.91 0.90
CA GLN A 108 -7.48 -7.31 0.59
C GLN A 108 -8.06 -8.24 1.67
N ASP A 109 -8.14 -9.52 1.38
CA ASP A 109 -8.62 -10.55 2.29
C ASP A 109 -7.87 -10.53 3.65
N GLY A 110 -8.62 -10.48 4.75
CA GLY A 110 -8.08 -10.45 6.11
C GLY A 110 -7.27 -11.70 6.51
N THR A 111 -7.30 -12.78 5.73
CA THR A 111 -6.60 -14.04 6.01
C THR A 111 -5.10 -13.97 5.71
N ILE A 112 -4.66 -13.18 4.75
CA ILE A 112 -3.23 -13.09 4.37
C ILE A 112 -2.41 -12.33 5.42
N LEU A 113 -3.01 -11.42 6.17
CA LEU A 113 -2.31 -10.62 7.19
C LEU A 113 -1.95 -11.38 8.47
N LEU A 114 -2.67 -12.44 8.78
CA LEU A 114 -2.39 -13.25 9.96
C LEU A 114 -1.04 -13.99 9.89
N GLN A 115 -0.45 -14.16 8.71
CA GLN A 115 0.84 -14.82 8.54
C GLN A 115 2.05 -13.87 8.63
N VAL A 116 1.89 -12.57 8.39
CA VAL A 116 3.01 -11.61 8.39
C VAL A 116 3.28 -11.01 9.77
N ASN A 117 2.27 -10.95 10.65
CA ASN A 117 2.41 -10.36 11.98
C ASN A 117 1.97 -11.33 13.07
N LYS A 118 2.91 -12.18 13.55
CA LYS A 118 2.79 -12.86 14.85
C LYS A 118 2.86 -11.89 16.04
N LEU A 119 2.74 -10.59 15.83
CA LEU A 119 2.71 -9.57 16.87
C LEU A 119 1.34 -8.87 16.89
N THR A 120 0.42 -9.56 17.52
CA THR A 120 -0.63 -9.09 18.42
C THR A 120 -1.15 -7.67 18.30
N THR A 121 -2.22 -7.48 17.53
CA THR A 121 -3.44 -6.83 18.02
C THR A 121 -4.60 -7.52 17.32
N PRO A 122 -5.63 -8.01 18.04
CA PRO A 122 -6.82 -8.55 17.40
C PRO A 122 -7.44 -7.42 16.58
N LEU A 123 -7.59 -7.64 15.26
CA LEU A 123 -8.47 -6.83 14.43
C LEU A 123 -9.83 -6.79 15.14
N LEU A 124 -10.32 -5.60 15.42
CA LEU A 124 -11.67 -5.41 15.93
C LEU A 124 -12.64 -6.13 14.99
N PRO A 125 -13.61 -6.90 15.51
CA PRO A 125 -14.45 -7.81 14.73
C PRO A 125 -15.41 -7.13 13.72
N HIS A 126 -15.24 -5.85 13.40
CA HIS A 126 -16.05 -5.06 12.49
C HIS A 126 -15.26 -4.24 11.46
N ASP A 127 -14.01 -4.62 11.15
CA ASP A 127 -13.29 -3.95 10.07
C ASP A 127 -13.92 -4.38 8.72
N GLU A 128 -14.75 -3.49 8.13
CA GLU A 128 -15.29 -3.67 6.80
C GLU A 128 -14.15 -3.70 5.78
N THR A 129 -13.97 -4.85 5.18
CA THR A 129 -13.02 -5.06 4.07
C THR A 129 -13.76 -4.94 2.74
N LEU A 130 -13.03 -4.73 1.66
CA LEU A 130 -13.60 -4.74 0.31
C LEU A 130 -14.26 -6.10 -0.01
N GLU A 131 -13.72 -7.19 0.50
CA GLU A 131 -14.32 -8.53 0.39
C GLU A 131 -15.68 -8.59 1.08
N THR A 132 -15.80 -8.06 2.30
CA THR A 132 -17.05 -7.98 3.03
C THR A 132 -18.10 -7.15 2.27
N LEU A 133 -17.65 -6.05 1.66
CA LEU A 133 -18.48 -5.19 0.81
C LEU A 133 -19.00 -5.95 -0.44
N ILE A 134 -18.15 -6.70 -1.11
CA ILE A 134 -18.52 -7.54 -2.26
C ILE A 134 -19.57 -8.57 -1.83
N LYS A 135 -19.35 -9.27 -0.70
CA LYS A 135 -20.30 -10.24 -0.14
C LYS A 135 -21.64 -9.60 0.25
N GLN A 136 -21.62 -8.39 0.78
CA GLN A 136 -22.87 -7.65 1.08
C GLN A 136 -23.63 -7.30 -0.19
N ALA A 137 -22.94 -6.84 -1.24
CA ALA A 137 -23.57 -6.51 -2.51
C ALA A 137 -24.17 -7.76 -3.21
N GLU A 138 -23.44 -8.89 -3.15
CA GLU A 138 -23.92 -10.20 -3.58
C GLU A 138 -25.20 -10.59 -2.82
N ASN A 139 -25.17 -10.46 -1.49
CA ASN A 139 -26.32 -10.79 -0.63
C ASN A 139 -27.52 -9.89 -0.93
N TYR A 140 -27.35 -8.58 -1.10
CA TYR A 140 -28.45 -7.68 -1.47
C TYR A 140 -29.06 -8.04 -2.81
N THR A 141 -28.24 -8.43 -3.79
CA THR A 141 -28.73 -8.88 -5.10
C THR A 141 -29.46 -10.22 -5.01
N SER A 142 -28.96 -11.15 -4.22
CA SER A 142 -29.62 -12.44 -3.97
C SER A 142 -30.95 -12.27 -3.24
N ILE A 143 -31.02 -11.38 -2.23
CA ILE A 143 -32.25 -11.04 -1.50
C ILE A 143 -33.28 -10.42 -2.45
N LEU A 144 -32.89 -9.58 -3.41
CA LEU A 144 -33.80 -9.04 -4.42
C LEU A 144 -34.51 -10.17 -5.17
N PHE A 145 -33.75 -11.18 -5.65
CA PHE A 145 -34.34 -12.33 -6.37
C PHE A 145 -35.26 -13.17 -5.45
N CYS A 146 -34.80 -13.48 -4.23
CA CYS A 146 -35.59 -14.27 -3.28
C CYS A 146 -36.92 -13.59 -2.85
N ASN A 147 -36.90 -12.27 -2.67
CA ASN A 147 -38.08 -11.55 -2.18
C ASN A 147 -39.02 -11.14 -3.31
N THR A 148 -38.49 -10.63 -4.41
CA THR A 148 -39.30 -10.02 -5.48
C THR A 148 -39.54 -10.99 -6.63
N TYR A 149 -38.52 -11.80 -6.99
CA TYR A 149 -38.53 -12.67 -8.17
C TYR A 149 -38.35 -14.16 -7.81
N ARG A 150 -39.14 -14.64 -6.83
CA ARG A 150 -38.98 -15.96 -6.18
C ARG A 150 -38.80 -17.12 -7.16
N ASN A 151 -39.50 -17.10 -8.28
CA ASN A 151 -39.45 -18.20 -9.28
C ASN A 151 -38.09 -18.27 -10.02
N MET A 152 -37.30 -17.18 -10.03
CA MET A 152 -36.00 -17.11 -10.67
C MET A 152 -34.84 -17.22 -9.68
N ALA A 153 -35.12 -17.21 -8.37
CA ALA A 153 -34.08 -17.01 -7.35
C ALA A 153 -32.98 -18.09 -7.37
N LEU A 154 -33.36 -19.37 -7.52
CA LEU A 154 -32.40 -20.47 -7.55
C LEU A 154 -31.50 -20.42 -8.80
N GLU A 155 -32.09 -20.14 -9.95
CA GLU A 155 -31.35 -20.08 -11.22
C GLU A 155 -30.48 -18.83 -11.31
N ALA A 156 -30.94 -17.69 -10.74
CA ALA A 156 -30.17 -16.45 -10.69
C ALA A 156 -28.99 -16.50 -9.71
N ALA A 157 -29.06 -17.34 -8.67
CA ALA A 157 -28.04 -17.40 -7.62
C ALA A 157 -26.63 -17.68 -8.18
N ALA A 158 -26.50 -18.63 -9.10
CA ALA A 158 -25.21 -18.96 -9.71
C ALA A 158 -24.62 -17.78 -10.50
N SER A 159 -25.46 -17.09 -11.30
CA SER A 159 -25.03 -15.94 -12.10
C SER A 159 -24.67 -14.72 -11.23
N VAL A 160 -25.36 -14.53 -10.11
CA VAL A 160 -25.04 -13.48 -9.12
C VAL A 160 -23.69 -13.78 -8.45
N GLN A 161 -23.49 -15.01 -7.99
CA GLN A 161 -22.24 -15.45 -7.37
C GLN A 161 -21.05 -15.32 -8.34
N GLU A 162 -21.21 -15.78 -9.58
CA GLU A 162 -20.17 -15.66 -10.61
C GLU A 162 -19.79 -14.20 -10.86
N PHE A 163 -20.77 -13.32 -10.99
CA PHE A 163 -20.54 -11.89 -11.21
C PHE A 163 -19.72 -11.25 -10.08
N PHE A 164 -20.10 -11.48 -8.81
CA PHE A 164 -19.37 -10.91 -7.69
C PHE A 164 -18.00 -11.57 -7.46
N THR A 165 -17.84 -12.83 -7.83
CA THR A 165 -16.53 -13.51 -7.87
C THR A 165 -15.61 -12.81 -8.87
N ASP A 166 -16.08 -12.53 -10.10
CA ASP A 166 -15.31 -11.81 -11.11
C ASP A 166 -14.96 -10.38 -10.70
N VAL A 167 -15.89 -9.67 -10.03
CA VAL A 167 -15.61 -8.35 -9.44
C VAL A 167 -14.46 -8.44 -8.44
N GLY A 168 -14.46 -9.44 -7.56
CA GLY A 168 -13.39 -9.70 -6.60
C GLY A 168 -12.07 -10.02 -7.31
N LEU A 169 -12.09 -10.95 -8.25
CA LEU A 169 -10.90 -11.32 -9.04
C LEU A 169 -10.28 -10.11 -9.73
N TYR A 170 -11.10 -9.26 -10.37
CA TYR A 170 -10.63 -8.03 -11.01
C TYR A 170 -9.96 -7.08 -10.01
N LEU A 171 -10.60 -6.81 -8.88
CA LEU A 171 -10.10 -5.87 -7.86
C LEU A 171 -8.78 -6.36 -7.26
N PHE A 172 -8.64 -7.67 -7.05
CA PHE A 172 -7.44 -8.28 -6.46
C PHE A 172 -6.33 -8.59 -7.46
N GLY A 173 -6.48 -8.16 -8.71
CA GLY A 173 -5.39 -8.11 -9.68
C GLY A 173 -5.42 -9.17 -10.77
N ALA A 174 -6.43 -10.07 -10.80
CA ALA A 174 -6.59 -11.03 -11.88
C ALA A 174 -6.88 -10.34 -13.22
N ASP A 175 -6.46 -10.99 -14.31
CA ASP A 175 -6.68 -10.51 -15.68
C ASP A 175 -8.09 -10.91 -16.16
N VAL A 176 -9.10 -10.24 -15.63
CA VAL A 176 -10.53 -10.42 -15.96
C VAL A 176 -11.03 -9.13 -16.58
N ASN A 177 -11.80 -9.22 -17.65
CA ASN A 177 -12.34 -8.04 -18.34
C ASN A 177 -13.71 -7.65 -17.75
N PRO A 178 -13.86 -6.44 -17.17
CA PRO A 178 -15.15 -5.98 -16.64
C PRO A 178 -16.28 -5.98 -17.68
N GLU A 179 -15.99 -5.66 -18.93
CA GLU A 179 -16.98 -5.70 -20.02
C GLU A 179 -17.52 -7.11 -20.24
N GLU A 180 -16.67 -8.12 -20.18
CA GLU A 180 -17.04 -9.51 -20.39
C GLU A 180 -17.92 -10.04 -19.27
N PHE A 181 -17.55 -9.88 -18.01
CA PHE A 181 -18.33 -10.43 -16.91
C PHE A 181 -19.66 -9.68 -16.68
N ILE A 182 -19.71 -8.37 -16.95
CA ILE A 182 -20.98 -7.61 -16.92
C ILE A 182 -21.92 -8.10 -18.04
N ASN A 183 -21.39 -8.26 -19.25
CA ASN A 183 -22.20 -8.79 -20.36
C ASN A 183 -22.67 -10.22 -20.08
N ARG A 184 -21.81 -11.10 -19.58
CA ARG A 184 -22.13 -12.48 -19.21
C ARG A 184 -23.24 -12.55 -18.17
N PHE A 185 -23.22 -11.68 -17.16
CA PHE A 185 -24.29 -11.57 -16.18
C PHE A 185 -25.64 -11.25 -16.84
N PHE A 186 -25.72 -10.24 -17.69
CA PHE A 186 -26.95 -9.88 -18.38
C PHE A 186 -27.35 -10.92 -19.45
N ASP A 187 -26.40 -11.58 -20.11
CA ASP A 187 -26.64 -12.68 -21.05
C ASP A 187 -27.29 -13.87 -20.32
N SER A 188 -26.88 -14.16 -19.08
CA SER A 188 -27.45 -15.22 -18.25
C SER A 188 -28.80 -14.82 -17.60
N LEU A 189 -28.98 -13.53 -17.30
CA LEU A 189 -30.22 -13.02 -16.70
C LEU A 189 -31.39 -13.02 -17.71
N PHE A 190 -31.14 -12.79 -19.00
CA PHE A 190 -32.23 -12.63 -19.97
C PHE A 190 -33.09 -13.89 -20.17
N PRO A 191 -32.56 -15.10 -20.34
CA PRO A 191 -33.37 -16.31 -20.40
C PRO A 191 -34.27 -16.51 -19.18
N LEU A 192 -33.77 -16.19 -17.96
CA LEU A 192 -34.55 -16.29 -16.72
C LEU A 192 -35.74 -15.31 -16.73
N VAL A 193 -35.47 -14.05 -17.06
CA VAL A 193 -36.51 -13.01 -17.14
C VAL A 193 -37.53 -13.38 -18.24
N TYR A 194 -37.07 -13.86 -19.38
CA TYR A 194 -37.94 -14.26 -20.47
C TYR A 194 -38.88 -15.41 -20.07
N ASN A 195 -38.33 -16.49 -19.51
CA ASN A 195 -39.09 -17.69 -19.15
C ASN A 195 -40.07 -17.47 -17.99
N HIS A 196 -39.70 -16.67 -17.01
CA HIS A 196 -40.50 -16.50 -15.79
C HIS A 196 -41.42 -15.29 -15.80
N LEU A 197 -41.10 -14.22 -16.54
CA LEU A 197 -41.91 -12.98 -16.49
C LEU A 197 -42.52 -12.61 -17.84
N ILE A 198 -41.89 -12.92 -18.96
CA ILE A 198 -42.39 -12.54 -20.29
C ILE A 198 -43.21 -13.67 -20.90
N ASN A 199 -42.75 -14.91 -20.76
CA ASN A 199 -43.43 -16.08 -21.31
C ASN A 199 -43.60 -17.20 -20.26
N PRO A 200 -44.36 -16.95 -19.15
CA PRO A 200 -44.42 -17.85 -17.99
C PRO A 200 -45.08 -19.21 -18.25
N GLY A 201 -45.60 -19.47 -19.45
CA GLY A 201 -46.18 -20.75 -19.82
C GLY A 201 -45.17 -21.77 -20.38
N VAL A 202 -43.86 -21.40 -20.45
CA VAL A 202 -42.78 -22.22 -21.04
C VAL A 202 -41.71 -22.42 -19.97
N THR A 203 -41.90 -23.43 -19.14
CA THR A 203 -40.96 -23.73 -18.03
C THR A 203 -39.83 -24.66 -18.41
N ASP A 204 -39.88 -25.33 -19.55
CA ASP A 204 -38.82 -26.19 -20.09
C ASP A 204 -38.47 -25.74 -21.51
N SER A 205 -37.66 -24.71 -21.63
CA SER A 205 -36.95 -24.49 -22.87
C SER A 205 -35.78 -25.47 -22.94
N SER A 206 -35.61 -26.12 -24.11
CA SER A 206 -34.40 -26.91 -24.34
C SER A 206 -33.16 -26.05 -24.10
N LEU A 207 -32.04 -26.69 -23.79
CA LEU A 207 -30.75 -25.99 -23.61
C LEU A 207 -30.43 -25.11 -24.83
N GLU A 208 -30.76 -25.63 -26.03
CA GLU A 208 -30.58 -24.93 -27.30
C GLU A 208 -31.43 -23.65 -27.40
N TYR A 209 -32.70 -23.71 -26.94
CA TYR A 209 -33.56 -22.53 -26.94
C TYR A 209 -33.11 -21.46 -25.93
N SER A 210 -32.67 -21.89 -24.74
CA SER A 210 -32.12 -20.99 -23.74
C SER A 210 -30.84 -20.32 -24.23
N GLU A 211 -30.00 -21.05 -24.96
CA GLU A 211 -28.78 -20.49 -25.53
C GLU A 211 -29.11 -19.50 -26.67
N CYS A 212 -30.12 -19.82 -27.51
CA CYS A 212 -30.60 -18.87 -28.50
C CYS A 212 -31.10 -17.56 -27.87
N ILE A 213 -31.90 -17.62 -26.79
CA ILE A 213 -32.35 -16.42 -26.07
C ILE A 213 -31.17 -15.62 -25.52
N ARG A 214 -30.17 -16.32 -24.96
CA ARG A 214 -28.95 -15.70 -24.46
C ARG A 214 -28.21 -14.91 -25.53
N MET A 215 -28.04 -15.53 -26.72
CA MET A 215 -27.40 -14.89 -27.86
C MET A 215 -28.21 -13.72 -28.42
N ALA A 216 -29.54 -13.85 -28.44
CA ALA A 216 -30.43 -12.81 -28.94
C ALA A 216 -30.48 -11.56 -28.05
N ARG A 217 -30.02 -11.62 -26.81
CA ARG A 217 -30.07 -10.48 -25.86
C ARG A 217 -29.51 -9.18 -26.46
N ARG A 218 -28.39 -9.28 -27.17
CA ARG A 218 -27.70 -8.09 -27.71
C ARG A 218 -28.52 -7.45 -28.83
N ASP A 219 -29.22 -8.25 -29.64
CA ASP A 219 -30.03 -7.79 -30.77
C ASP A 219 -31.37 -7.17 -30.31
N VAL A 220 -32.02 -7.82 -29.33
CA VAL A 220 -33.33 -7.37 -28.82
C VAL A 220 -33.25 -6.33 -27.74
N SER A 221 -32.08 -6.16 -27.11
CA SER A 221 -31.79 -5.18 -26.02
C SER A 221 -32.88 -5.12 -24.93
N PRO A 222 -33.20 -6.24 -24.24
CA PRO A 222 -34.36 -6.35 -23.35
C PRO A 222 -34.27 -5.39 -22.15
N PHE A 223 -33.07 -5.10 -21.70
CA PHE A 223 -32.78 -4.25 -20.54
C PHE A 223 -32.50 -2.78 -20.90
N GLY A 224 -32.76 -2.38 -22.16
CA GLY A 224 -32.53 -1.03 -22.63
C GLY A 224 -31.07 -0.60 -22.48
N ASN A 225 -30.85 0.58 -21.85
CA ASN A 225 -29.52 1.14 -21.63
C ASN A 225 -28.89 0.74 -20.29
N ILE A 226 -29.56 -0.06 -19.46
CA ILE A 226 -29.10 -0.40 -18.11
C ILE A 226 -27.76 -1.14 -18.11
N PRO A 227 -27.49 -2.14 -18.99
CA PRO A 227 -26.18 -2.78 -19.06
C PRO A 227 -25.05 -1.78 -19.35
N LYS A 228 -25.28 -0.79 -20.24
CA LYS A 228 -24.30 0.29 -20.52
C LYS A 228 -24.11 1.20 -19.30
N ARG A 229 -25.17 1.48 -18.54
CA ARG A 229 -25.10 2.28 -17.29
C ARG A 229 -24.29 1.55 -16.23
N VAL A 230 -24.52 0.24 -16.03
CA VAL A 230 -23.73 -0.62 -15.13
C VAL A 230 -22.27 -0.63 -15.57
N MET A 231 -22.00 -0.85 -16.86
CA MET A 231 -20.65 -0.82 -17.43
C MET A 231 -19.93 0.49 -17.10
N GLY A 232 -20.62 1.62 -17.33
CA GLY A 232 -20.05 2.94 -17.07
C GLY A 232 -19.78 3.19 -15.57
N GLN A 233 -20.67 2.78 -14.67
CA GLN A 233 -20.50 2.95 -13.22
C GLN A 233 -19.40 2.03 -12.69
N MET A 234 -19.44 0.75 -13.05
CA MET A 234 -18.42 -0.23 -12.66
C MET A 234 -17.04 0.16 -13.19
N GLY A 235 -16.92 0.51 -14.47
CA GLY A 235 -15.64 0.91 -15.06
C GLY A 235 -15.03 2.12 -14.38
N ARG A 236 -15.85 3.10 -13.99
CA ARG A 236 -15.38 4.30 -13.27
C ARG A 236 -14.94 4.02 -11.82
N SER A 237 -15.51 3.04 -11.14
CA SER A 237 -15.20 2.74 -9.74
C SER A 237 -14.19 1.61 -9.55
N LEU A 238 -14.28 0.54 -10.35
CA LEU A 238 -13.40 -0.63 -10.23
C LEU A 238 -11.94 -0.32 -10.56
N LEU A 239 -11.70 0.39 -11.67
CA LEU A 239 -10.35 0.66 -12.13
C LEU A 239 -9.54 1.56 -11.17
N PRO A 240 -10.07 2.69 -10.68
CA PRO A 240 -9.39 3.49 -9.65
C PRO A 240 -9.13 2.69 -8.37
N SER A 241 -10.09 1.87 -7.92
CA SER A 241 -9.95 1.05 -6.71
C SER A 241 -8.83 0.00 -6.86
N ARG A 242 -8.78 -0.71 -7.98
CA ARG A 242 -7.68 -1.63 -8.31
C ARG A 242 -6.33 -0.90 -8.36
N THR A 243 -6.27 0.25 -9.02
CA THR A 243 -5.03 1.04 -9.14
C THR A 243 -4.55 1.55 -7.79
N PHE A 244 -5.46 2.00 -6.93
CA PHE A 244 -5.15 2.42 -5.55
C PHE A 244 -4.54 1.27 -4.75
N LEU A 245 -5.13 0.09 -4.80
CA LEU A 245 -4.64 -1.11 -4.12
C LEU A 245 -3.25 -1.54 -4.61
N GLN A 246 -3.05 -1.57 -5.92
CA GLN A 246 -1.74 -1.87 -6.52
C GLN A 246 -0.67 -0.86 -6.09
N ALA A 247 -1.04 0.42 -6.01
CA ALA A 247 -0.12 1.44 -5.54
C ALA A 247 0.26 1.25 -4.06
N LEU A 248 -0.67 0.85 -3.19
CA LEU A 248 -0.36 0.52 -1.79
C LEU A 248 0.64 -0.64 -1.69
N ASN A 249 0.44 -1.70 -2.47
CA ASN A 249 1.35 -2.84 -2.50
C ASN A 249 2.77 -2.44 -2.96
N LEU A 250 2.87 -1.56 -3.96
CA LEU A 250 4.17 -1.00 -4.34
C LEU A 250 4.80 -0.19 -3.21
N GLY A 251 4.04 0.61 -2.48
CA GLY A 251 4.55 1.34 -1.32
C GLY A 251 5.19 0.42 -0.27
N ILE A 252 4.54 -0.72 0.01
CA ILE A 252 5.08 -1.76 0.90
C ILE A 252 6.36 -2.36 0.33
N GLU A 253 6.38 -2.67 -0.97
CA GLU A 253 7.57 -3.21 -1.66
C GLU A 253 8.76 -2.25 -1.59
N VAL A 254 8.53 -0.96 -1.83
CA VAL A 254 9.57 0.08 -1.74
C VAL A 254 10.17 0.12 -0.33
N ILE A 255 9.34 0.15 0.71
CA ILE A 255 9.81 0.17 2.09
C ILE A 255 10.57 -1.11 2.41
N ASN A 256 10.05 -2.28 2.06
CA ASN A 256 10.73 -3.55 2.27
C ASN A 256 12.10 -3.59 1.58
N THR A 257 12.19 -3.10 0.34
CA THR A 257 13.44 -3.09 -0.40
C THR A 257 14.46 -2.15 0.24
N THR A 258 14.03 -0.98 0.72
CA THR A 258 14.91 -0.01 1.40
C THR A 258 15.36 -0.47 2.78
N ASP A 259 14.54 -1.24 3.50
CA ASP A 259 14.88 -1.84 4.79
C ASP A 259 16.06 -2.85 4.71
N TYR A 260 16.26 -3.45 3.53
CA TYR A 260 17.27 -4.48 3.29
C TYR A 260 18.40 -4.03 2.33
N LEU A 261 18.58 -2.73 2.14
CA LEU A 261 19.66 -2.21 1.31
C LEU A 261 21.04 -2.61 1.84
N HIS A 262 21.93 -2.93 0.92
CA HIS A 262 23.32 -3.21 1.25
C HIS A 262 24.15 -1.92 1.25
N PHE A 263 24.78 -1.65 2.38
CA PHE A 263 25.63 -0.49 2.55
C PHE A 263 27.05 -0.71 1.99
N SER A 264 27.67 0.37 1.51
CA SER A 264 29.05 0.35 1.05
C SER A 264 30.02 -0.02 2.19
N LYS A 265 31.22 -0.48 1.80
CA LYS A 265 32.27 -0.77 2.78
C LYS A 265 32.64 0.47 3.59
N GLU A 266 32.68 1.63 2.95
CA GLU A 266 32.97 2.93 3.56
C GLU A 266 31.92 3.27 4.62
N CYS A 267 30.63 3.13 4.30
CA CYS A 267 29.53 3.32 5.25
C CYS A 267 29.63 2.35 6.43
N SER A 268 29.80 1.05 6.15
CA SER A 268 29.90 0.03 7.21
C SER A 268 31.07 0.30 8.15
N ARG A 269 32.21 0.82 7.65
CA ARG A 269 33.36 1.21 8.46
C ARG A 269 33.09 2.46 9.30
N ALA A 270 32.47 3.47 8.70
CA ALA A 270 32.15 4.72 9.38
C ALA A 270 31.12 4.47 10.50
N PHE A 271 30.09 3.66 10.25
CA PHE A 271 29.09 3.30 11.25
C PHE A 271 29.69 2.45 12.38
N LEU A 272 30.57 1.48 12.05
CA LEU A 272 31.34 0.74 13.05
C LEU A 272 32.19 1.68 13.92
N LYS A 273 32.91 2.61 13.29
CA LYS A 273 33.76 3.60 13.99
C LYS A 273 32.92 4.47 14.93
N MET A 274 31.72 4.85 14.49
CA MET A 274 30.80 5.68 15.25
C MET A 274 30.25 4.96 16.48
N GLN A 275 29.77 3.73 16.33
CA GLN A 275 28.99 3.03 17.36
C GLN A 275 29.84 2.12 18.27
N TYR A 276 30.93 1.52 17.75
CA TYR A 276 31.63 0.46 18.46
C TYR A 276 33.07 0.77 18.83
N CYS A 277 33.76 1.66 18.10
CA CYS A 277 35.15 1.97 18.43
C CYS A 277 35.32 2.70 19.78
N PRO A 278 34.34 3.49 20.30
CA PRO A 278 34.42 4.00 21.66
C PRO A 278 34.59 2.89 22.69
N HIS A 279 33.89 1.76 22.50
CA HIS A 279 33.98 0.61 23.41
C HIS A 279 35.42 0.07 23.51
N CYS A 280 36.17 0.09 22.41
CA CYS A 280 37.55 -0.35 22.40
C CYS A 280 38.46 0.49 23.30
N GLN A 281 38.08 1.73 23.60
CA GLN A 281 38.75 2.64 24.52
C GLN A 281 38.14 2.63 25.91
N GLY A 282 37.23 1.70 26.23
CA GLY A 282 36.54 1.64 27.52
C GLY A 282 35.37 2.63 27.65
N LEU A 283 35.04 3.35 26.59
CA LEU A 283 33.99 4.37 26.55
C LEU A 283 32.63 3.75 26.24
N THR A 284 32.14 2.85 27.10
CA THR A 284 30.98 1.99 26.83
C THR A 284 29.63 2.73 26.83
N LEU A 285 29.53 3.91 27.42
CA LEU A 285 28.32 4.74 27.54
C LEU A 285 28.36 5.99 26.66
N SER A 286 29.46 6.23 25.95
CA SER A 286 29.59 7.42 25.12
C SER A 286 28.75 7.32 23.85
N LYS A 287 28.04 8.41 23.52
CA LYS A 287 27.33 8.56 22.26
C LYS A 287 28.11 9.44 21.30
N PRO A 288 27.95 9.27 19.98
CA PRO A 288 28.57 10.15 18.99
C PRO A 288 28.04 11.58 19.09
N CYS A 289 28.86 12.54 18.74
CA CYS A 289 28.46 13.93 18.57
C CYS A 289 27.41 14.04 17.46
N MET A 290 26.45 14.96 17.62
CA MET A 290 25.38 15.16 16.61
C MET A 290 25.95 15.39 15.21
N GLY A 291 26.90 16.30 15.02
CA GLY A 291 27.51 16.57 13.71
C GLY A 291 28.26 15.37 13.11
N TYR A 292 28.91 14.57 13.97
CA TYR A 292 29.57 13.33 13.53
C TYR A 292 28.55 12.30 13.06
N CYS A 293 27.49 12.06 13.87
CA CYS A 293 26.39 11.17 13.48
C CYS A 293 25.76 11.59 12.15
N LEU A 294 25.44 12.89 11.99
CA LEU A 294 24.85 13.42 10.77
C LEU A 294 25.74 13.17 9.54
N ASN A 295 27.05 13.41 9.63
CA ASN A 295 27.95 13.14 8.52
C ASN A 295 27.99 11.64 8.15
N VAL A 296 28.05 10.75 9.16
CA VAL A 296 28.04 9.30 8.91
C VAL A 296 26.71 8.87 8.31
N MET A 297 25.58 9.25 8.91
CA MET A 297 24.26 8.79 8.47
C MET A 297 23.85 9.41 7.13
N ARG A 298 24.09 10.71 6.91
CA ARG A 298 23.83 11.35 5.61
C ARG A 298 24.68 10.79 4.49
N GLY A 299 25.91 10.36 4.79
CA GLY A 299 26.76 9.66 3.84
C GLY A 299 26.26 8.25 3.54
N CYS A 300 25.89 7.47 4.56
CA CYS A 300 25.36 6.12 4.41
C CYS A 300 24.02 6.07 3.67
N LEU A 301 23.14 7.02 3.91
CA LEU A 301 21.79 7.07 3.35
C LEU A 301 21.69 7.98 2.11
N ALA A 302 22.82 8.47 1.58
CA ALA A 302 22.84 9.44 0.49
C ALA A 302 22.02 9.01 -0.73
N HIS A 303 22.11 7.74 -1.14
CA HIS A 303 21.34 7.21 -2.25
C HIS A 303 19.86 7.05 -1.92
N MET A 304 19.49 6.73 -0.66
CA MET A 304 18.09 6.64 -0.25
C MET A 304 17.39 8.00 -0.30
N VAL A 305 18.11 9.08 -0.03
CA VAL A 305 17.56 10.44 -0.12
C VAL A 305 17.09 10.79 -1.54
N GLU A 306 17.69 10.20 -2.58
CA GLU A 306 17.29 10.39 -3.97
C GLU A 306 15.86 9.84 -4.25
N LEU A 307 15.34 8.95 -3.38
CA LEU A 307 13.94 8.51 -3.44
C LEU A 307 12.96 9.61 -3.03
N ASN A 308 13.39 10.57 -2.20
CA ASN A 308 12.47 11.50 -1.54
C ASN A 308 11.54 12.28 -2.50
N PRO A 309 11.99 12.88 -3.60
CA PRO A 309 11.10 13.58 -4.53
C PRO A 309 10.08 12.64 -5.20
N HIS A 310 10.47 11.40 -5.49
CA HIS A 310 9.58 10.40 -6.10
C HIS A 310 8.60 9.82 -5.09
N TRP A 311 9.03 9.62 -3.84
CA TRP A 311 8.17 9.23 -2.74
C TRP A 311 7.12 10.30 -2.42
N HIS A 312 7.53 11.56 -2.40
CA HIS A 312 6.61 12.69 -2.25
C HIS A 312 5.58 12.74 -3.40
N GLY A 313 6.03 12.55 -4.65
CA GLY A 313 5.17 12.46 -5.83
C GLY A 313 4.18 11.30 -5.75
N TYR A 314 4.65 10.13 -5.30
CA TYR A 314 3.81 8.95 -5.09
C TYR A 314 2.69 9.20 -4.08
N ILE A 315 3.01 9.76 -2.89
CA ILE A 315 2.00 10.09 -1.87
C ILE A 315 1.00 11.12 -2.40
N ARG A 316 1.48 12.14 -3.12
CA ARG A 316 0.62 13.14 -3.73
C ARG A 316 -0.34 12.55 -4.76
N SER A 317 0.14 11.66 -5.63
CA SER A 317 -0.70 11.01 -6.63
C SER A 317 -1.73 10.06 -6.01
N LEU A 318 -1.38 9.37 -4.90
CA LEU A 318 -2.35 8.60 -4.11
C LEU A 318 -3.44 9.49 -3.50
N GLU A 319 -3.07 10.65 -3.01
CA GLU A 319 -4.00 11.65 -2.47
C GLU A 319 -4.97 12.13 -3.56
N GLU A 320 -4.43 12.56 -4.72
CA GLU A 320 -5.23 13.01 -5.86
C GLU A 320 -6.21 11.93 -6.34
N LEU A 321 -5.77 10.66 -6.42
CA LEU A 321 -6.65 9.54 -6.75
C LEU A 321 -7.72 9.31 -5.68
N SER A 322 -7.33 9.31 -4.40
CA SER A 322 -8.26 9.14 -3.28
C SER A 322 -9.34 10.22 -3.25
N ASP A 323 -8.96 11.47 -3.50
CA ASP A 323 -9.89 12.59 -3.54
C ASP A 323 -10.85 12.50 -4.75
N ALA A 324 -10.42 11.88 -5.85
CA ALA A 324 -11.24 11.67 -7.03
C ALA A 324 -12.22 10.47 -6.90
N MET A 325 -11.99 9.55 -5.95
CA MET A 325 -12.81 8.34 -5.72
C MET A 325 -14.03 8.65 -4.83
N HIS A 326 -14.90 9.55 -5.24
CA HIS A 326 -16.13 9.91 -4.54
C HIS A 326 -17.36 9.86 -5.46
N GLY A 327 -18.56 9.88 -4.90
CA GLY A 327 -19.82 9.87 -5.65
C GLY A 327 -19.95 8.64 -6.57
N THR A 328 -20.09 8.84 -7.87
CA THR A 328 -20.22 7.75 -8.88
C THR A 328 -18.91 6.97 -9.10
N TYR A 329 -17.80 7.43 -8.55
CA TYR A 329 -16.50 6.77 -8.56
C TYR A 329 -16.24 5.98 -7.27
N ASP A 330 -17.14 6.07 -6.29
CA ASP A 330 -17.03 5.33 -5.05
C ASP A 330 -17.51 3.88 -5.24
N ILE A 331 -16.57 2.94 -5.04
CA ILE A 331 -16.83 1.51 -5.21
C ILE A 331 -17.87 0.99 -4.22
N GLU A 332 -17.91 1.52 -2.99
CA GLU A 332 -18.90 1.14 -1.98
C GLU A 332 -20.30 1.51 -2.46
N HIS A 333 -20.49 2.74 -2.92
CA HIS A 333 -21.77 3.20 -3.45
C HIS A 333 -22.22 2.40 -4.67
N VAL A 334 -21.32 2.11 -5.60
CA VAL A 334 -21.64 1.40 -6.84
C VAL A 334 -22.03 -0.06 -6.57
N LEU A 335 -21.26 -0.77 -5.72
CA LEU A 335 -21.53 -2.16 -5.41
C LEU A 335 -22.83 -2.33 -4.60
N LEU A 336 -23.05 -1.54 -3.54
CA LEU A 336 -24.23 -1.65 -2.71
C LEU A 336 -25.54 -1.30 -3.43
N ASN A 337 -25.48 -0.46 -4.47
CA ASN A 337 -26.65 -0.08 -5.28
C ASN A 337 -26.80 -0.93 -6.57
N PHE A 338 -25.95 -1.91 -6.81
CA PHE A 338 -26.03 -2.76 -8.01
C PHE A 338 -27.36 -3.49 -8.12
N HIS A 339 -27.89 -4.00 -7.00
CA HIS A 339 -29.18 -4.69 -6.95
C HIS A 339 -30.35 -3.81 -7.44
N LEU A 340 -30.29 -2.50 -7.25
CA LEU A 340 -31.30 -1.57 -7.77
C LEU A 340 -31.27 -1.50 -9.30
N LEU A 341 -30.07 -1.49 -9.88
CA LEU A 341 -29.90 -1.51 -11.35
C LEU A 341 -30.38 -2.82 -11.95
N VAL A 342 -30.15 -3.94 -11.24
CA VAL A 342 -30.68 -5.26 -11.65
C VAL A 342 -32.20 -5.25 -11.60
N SER A 343 -32.81 -4.70 -10.54
CA SER A 343 -34.27 -4.54 -10.46
C SER A 343 -34.84 -3.69 -11.59
N ASP A 344 -34.23 -2.54 -11.89
CA ASP A 344 -34.61 -1.68 -13.00
C ASP A 344 -34.54 -2.44 -14.34
N ALA A 345 -33.50 -3.26 -14.54
CA ALA A 345 -33.34 -4.07 -15.76
C ALA A 345 -34.47 -5.08 -15.93
N VAL A 346 -34.82 -5.80 -14.87
CA VAL A 346 -35.92 -6.78 -14.90
C VAL A 346 -37.25 -6.09 -15.16
N ILE A 347 -37.55 -4.96 -14.50
CA ILE A 347 -38.74 -4.16 -14.72
C ILE A 347 -38.82 -3.67 -16.19
N GLN A 348 -37.72 -3.15 -16.72
CA GLN A 348 -37.62 -2.67 -18.12
C GLN A 348 -37.95 -3.79 -19.11
N ALA A 349 -37.41 -4.99 -18.91
CA ALA A 349 -37.70 -6.14 -19.75
C ALA A 349 -39.17 -6.59 -19.63
N HIS A 350 -39.73 -6.60 -18.42
CA HIS A 350 -41.13 -6.96 -18.20
C HIS A 350 -42.10 -5.99 -18.88
N LEU A 351 -41.86 -4.68 -18.78
CA LEU A 351 -42.65 -3.64 -19.45
C LEU A 351 -42.64 -3.77 -20.97
N ASN A 352 -41.56 -4.23 -21.55
CA ASN A 352 -41.43 -4.46 -22.99
C ASN A 352 -41.77 -5.90 -23.42
N GLY A 353 -42.38 -6.70 -22.54
CA GLY A 353 -42.55 -8.13 -22.68
C GLY A 353 -43.20 -8.56 -23.99
N GLN A 354 -44.28 -7.91 -24.45
CA GLN A 354 -44.93 -8.27 -25.72
C GLN A 354 -44.02 -8.09 -26.93
N LYS A 355 -43.31 -6.96 -27.03
CA LYS A 355 -42.38 -6.69 -28.10
C LYS A 355 -41.22 -7.70 -28.09
N LEU A 356 -40.71 -8.02 -26.90
CA LEU A 356 -39.64 -9.00 -26.73
C LEU A 356 -40.09 -10.41 -27.13
N LEU A 357 -41.31 -10.80 -26.79
CA LEU A 357 -41.89 -12.08 -27.19
C LEU A 357 -41.94 -12.24 -28.72
N GLU A 358 -42.37 -11.20 -29.44
CA GLU A 358 -42.40 -11.21 -30.92
C GLU A 358 -41.00 -11.29 -31.52
N GLN A 359 -40.06 -10.52 -30.96
CA GLN A 359 -38.68 -10.49 -31.45
C GLN A 359 -37.95 -11.81 -31.20
N VAL A 360 -38.05 -12.38 -29.99
CA VAL A 360 -37.46 -13.69 -29.67
C VAL A 360 -38.07 -14.80 -30.49
N ASN A 361 -39.40 -14.81 -30.69
CA ASN A 361 -40.06 -15.80 -31.57
C ASN A 361 -39.61 -15.73 -33.03
N LYS A 362 -39.23 -14.55 -33.51
CA LYS A 362 -38.65 -14.39 -34.86
C LYS A 362 -37.25 -14.96 -34.96
N ILE A 363 -36.44 -14.81 -33.91
CA ILE A 363 -35.03 -15.22 -33.91
C ILE A 363 -34.88 -16.70 -33.55
N CYS A 364 -35.54 -17.12 -32.43
CA CYS A 364 -35.35 -18.43 -31.83
C CYS A 364 -36.50 -19.42 -32.13
N GLY A 365 -37.54 -18.97 -32.81
CA GLY A 365 -38.74 -19.79 -33.02
C GLY A 365 -39.65 -19.86 -31.81
N ARG A 366 -40.73 -20.66 -31.87
CA ARG A 366 -41.64 -20.89 -30.75
C ARG A 366 -41.15 -22.06 -29.89
N PRO A 367 -41.09 -21.93 -28.56
CA PRO A 367 -40.63 -23.02 -27.71
C PRO A 367 -41.64 -24.18 -27.66
N VAL A 368 -41.13 -25.39 -27.47
CA VAL A 368 -41.94 -26.60 -27.26
C VAL A 368 -42.34 -26.61 -25.77
N ARG A 369 -43.67 -26.64 -25.50
CA ARG A 369 -44.22 -26.63 -24.13
C ARG A 369 -44.03 -27.98 -23.48
N THR A 370 -43.35 -28.04 -22.34
CA THR A 370 -43.35 -29.16 -21.40
C THR A 370 -43.81 -28.67 -20.04
N PRO A 371 -44.78 -29.31 -19.38
CA PRO A 371 -45.29 -28.85 -18.06
C PRO A 371 -44.34 -29.32 -16.98
N THR A 372 -43.72 -28.40 -16.23
CA THR A 372 -42.89 -28.72 -15.05
C THR A 372 -43.23 -27.88 -13.85
N GLN A 373 -43.14 -28.50 -12.66
CA GLN A 373 -43.34 -27.84 -11.38
C GLN A 373 -42.06 -27.11 -10.96
N SER A 374 -42.16 -25.80 -10.74
CA SER A 374 -41.03 -24.98 -10.24
C SER A 374 -40.63 -25.39 -8.80
N PRO A 375 -39.38 -25.64 -8.53
CA PRO A 375 -38.89 -25.81 -7.16
C PRO A 375 -39.01 -24.47 -6.41
N ARG A 376 -39.65 -24.52 -5.22
CA ARG A 376 -39.79 -23.35 -4.35
C ARG A 376 -38.48 -23.14 -3.58
N CYS A 377 -38.00 -21.89 -3.54
CA CYS A 377 -36.95 -21.47 -2.62
C CYS A 377 -37.35 -21.80 -1.17
N SER A 378 -36.72 -22.79 -0.58
CA SER A 378 -36.73 -23.00 0.86
C SER A 378 -35.49 -22.39 1.46
N PHE A 379 -35.52 -21.07 1.60
CA PHE A 379 -34.56 -20.42 2.51
C PHE A 379 -35.09 -20.68 3.91
N GLU A 380 -34.39 -21.45 4.73
CA GLU A 380 -34.65 -21.53 6.16
C GLU A 380 -34.56 -20.12 6.72
N GLN A 381 -35.75 -19.55 6.98
CA GLN A 381 -35.84 -18.35 7.80
C GLN A 381 -35.32 -18.70 9.19
N SER A 382 -34.06 -18.47 9.46
CA SER A 382 -33.69 -18.05 10.80
C SER A 382 -34.60 -16.86 11.10
N LYS A 383 -35.53 -17.05 12.05
CA LYS A 383 -36.47 -16.05 12.51
C LYS A 383 -35.75 -14.91 13.24
N GLU A 384 -34.90 -14.23 12.58
CA GLU A 384 -34.54 -12.86 12.93
C GLU A 384 -35.41 -11.96 12.08
N LYS A 385 -36.46 -11.44 12.73
CA LYS A 385 -37.21 -10.26 12.29
C LYS A 385 -36.24 -9.06 12.26
N HIS A 386 -35.28 -9.08 11.38
CA HIS A 386 -34.62 -7.87 10.96
C HIS A 386 -35.53 -7.25 9.88
N GLY A 387 -36.54 -6.49 10.38
CA GLY A 387 -37.02 -5.40 9.58
C GLY A 387 -35.79 -4.68 9.03
N MET A 388 -35.77 -4.43 7.71
CA MET A 388 -34.80 -3.66 7.02
C MET A 388 -34.80 -2.24 7.63
N LYS A 389 -34.27 -2.14 8.87
CA LYS A 389 -33.76 -0.89 9.37
C LYS A 389 -32.47 -0.72 8.55
N THR A 390 -32.57 0.15 7.56
CA THR A 390 -31.41 0.93 7.15
C THR A 390 -30.88 1.57 8.44
N THR A 391 -30.08 0.82 9.20
CA THR A 391 -29.24 1.42 10.22
C THR A 391 -28.40 2.39 9.44
N ALA A 392 -28.70 3.68 9.62
CA ALA A 392 -27.83 4.74 9.13
C ALA A 392 -26.44 4.37 9.64
N ARG A 393 -25.60 3.83 8.72
CA ARG A 393 -24.21 3.51 9.01
C ARG A 393 -23.62 4.75 9.66
N ARG A 394 -22.97 4.61 10.80
CA ARG A 394 -22.22 5.70 11.37
C ARG A 394 -21.29 6.20 10.26
N SER A 395 -21.41 7.47 9.94
CA SER A 395 -20.64 8.16 8.88
C SER A 395 -19.13 7.93 8.96
N GLU A 396 -18.64 7.45 10.11
CA GLU A 396 -17.22 7.21 10.40
C GLU A 396 -16.70 5.85 9.88
N GLU A 397 -17.57 4.91 9.52
CA GLU A 397 -17.19 3.52 9.20
C GLU A 397 -17.07 3.23 7.69
N THR A 398 -17.28 4.21 6.81
CA THR A 398 -17.23 4.00 5.36
C THR A 398 -15.80 3.83 4.84
N LEU A 399 -15.62 3.03 3.77
CA LEU A 399 -14.31 2.90 3.09
C LEU A 399 -13.75 4.24 2.62
N ALA A 400 -14.62 5.17 2.22
CA ALA A 400 -14.24 6.53 1.82
C ALA A 400 -13.60 7.31 2.99
N ASN A 401 -14.21 7.25 4.18
CA ASN A 401 -13.66 7.92 5.37
C ASN A 401 -12.36 7.29 5.84
N ARG A 402 -12.26 5.97 5.87
CA ARG A 402 -11.00 5.26 6.17
C ARG A 402 -9.89 5.63 5.20
N ARG A 403 -10.19 5.71 3.90
CA ARG A 403 -9.24 6.15 2.87
C ARG A 403 -8.75 7.57 3.14
N LYS A 404 -9.66 8.48 3.50
CA LYS A 404 -9.31 9.87 3.84
C LYS A 404 -8.43 9.97 5.08
N GLU A 405 -8.74 9.24 6.14
CA GLU A 405 -7.92 9.18 7.37
C GLU A 405 -6.52 8.59 7.08
N PHE A 406 -6.47 7.54 6.28
CA PHE A 406 -5.21 6.96 5.83
C PHE A 406 -4.35 7.97 5.09
N ILE A 407 -4.91 8.67 4.10
CA ILE A 407 -4.18 9.69 3.33
C ILE A 407 -3.70 10.83 4.24
N ASN A 408 -4.51 11.28 5.19
CA ASN A 408 -4.09 12.30 6.17
C ASN A 408 -2.90 11.83 7.01
N SER A 409 -2.91 10.58 7.44
CA SER A 409 -1.79 9.98 8.18
C SER A 409 -0.56 9.79 7.29
N LEU A 410 -0.74 9.37 6.03
CA LEU A 410 0.35 9.15 5.10
C LEU A 410 1.05 10.45 4.69
N ARG A 411 0.34 11.58 4.69
CA ARG A 411 0.91 12.93 4.45
C ARG A 411 2.08 13.27 5.37
N LEU A 412 2.06 12.78 6.60
CA LEU A 412 3.14 13.00 7.58
C LEU A 412 4.47 12.37 7.15
N TYR A 413 4.42 11.37 6.29
CA TYR A 413 5.58 10.61 5.81
C TYR A 413 6.08 11.04 4.43
N ARG A 414 5.62 12.18 3.90
CA ARG A 414 6.04 12.68 2.58
C ARG A 414 7.55 12.86 2.44
N SER A 415 8.22 13.28 3.51
CA SER A 415 9.66 13.51 3.55
C SER A 415 10.42 12.42 4.31
N PHE A 416 9.85 11.22 4.40
CA PHE A 416 10.44 10.11 5.17
C PHE A 416 11.90 9.85 4.78
N TYR A 417 12.19 9.64 3.50
CA TYR A 417 13.54 9.36 3.04
C TYR A 417 14.48 10.58 3.15
N GLY A 418 13.96 11.79 3.02
CA GLY A 418 14.73 13.02 3.13
C GLY A 418 15.15 13.36 4.55
N GLY A 419 14.35 13.00 5.55
CA GLY A 419 14.57 13.29 6.97
C GLY A 419 15.17 12.15 7.78
N LEU A 420 15.35 10.97 7.19
CA LEU A 420 15.67 9.74 7.94
C LEU A 420 16.99 9.84 8.71
N ALA A 421 18.06 10.36 8.10
CA ALA A 421 19.37 10.53 8.76
C ALA A 421 19.27 11.45 9.98
N ASP A 422 18.56 12.56 9.83
CA ASP A 422 18.39 13.55 10.90
C ASP A 422 17.58 12.97 12.06
N GLN A 423 16.50 12.24 11.75
CA GLN A 423 15.66 11.58 12.73
C GLN A 423 16.42 10.52 13.53
N LEU A 424 17.20 9.66 12.85
CA LEU A 424 18.00 8.62 13.50
C LEU A 424 19.04 9.22 14.45
N CYS A 425 19.75 10.27 14.03
CA CYS A 425 20.73 10.92 14.91
C CYS A 425 20.07 11.63 16.09
N ALA A 426 18.96 12.35 15.89
CA ALA A 426 18.31 13.11 16.94
C ALA A 426 17.65 12.21 18.00
N ASN A 427 17.02 11.11 17.59
CA ASN A 427 16.22 10.31 18.53
C ASN A 427 17.03 9.23 19.25
N GLU A 428 17.99 8.59 18.57
CA GLU A 428 18.56 7.35 19.10
C GLU A 428 20.10 7.37 19.21
N LEU A 429 20.79 7.85 18.19
CA LEU A 429 22.21 7.61 18.02
C LEU A 429 23.09 8.64 18.70
N ALA A 430 22.79 9.94 18.56
CA ALA A 430 23.70 10.99 19.00
C ALA A 430 23.52 11.38 20.48
N ALA A 431 24.55 12.01 21.05
CA ALA A 431 24.47 12.62 22.34
C ALA A 431 23.58 13.87 22.31
N THR A 432 22.91 14.14 23.43
CA THR A 432 22.16 15.38 23.63
C THR A 432 23.12 16.58 23.65
N ASP A 433 22.68 17.70 23.11
CA ASP A 433 23.49 18.92 23.03
C ASP A 433 24.08 19.33 24.40
N GLY A 434 25.34 19.75 24.37
CA GLY A 434 26.07 20.18 25.55
C GLY A 434 26.75 19.09 26.36
N LEU A 435 26.54 17.82 26.05
CA LEU A 435 27.23 16.70 26.69
C LEU A 435 28.50 16.32 25.91
N PRO A 436 29.56 15.85 26.63
CA PRO A 436 30.74 15.28 25.99
C PRO A 436 30.35 14.12 25.10
N CYS A 437 30.89 14.11 23.87
CA CYS A 437 30.46 13.19 22.82
C CYS A 437 31.66 12.63 22.04
N TRP A 438 31.47 11.48 21.37
CA TRP A 438 32.47 10.81 20.55
C TRP A 438 32.53 11.43 19.16
N ASN A 439 33.72 11.85 18.70
CA ASN A 439 33.93 12.44 17.37
C ASN A 439 34.53 11.49 16.34
N GLY A 440 34.69 10.22 16.68
CA GLY A 440 35.38 9.21 15.88
C GLY A 440 36.79 8.87 16.37
N GLU A 441 37.42 9.71 17.20
CA GLU A 441 38.78 9.51 17.72
C GLU A 441 38.83 9.66 19.24
N ASP A 442 38.16 10.69 19.77
CA ASP A 442 38.16 11.04 21.17
C ASP A 442 36.83 11.59 21.66
N ILE A 443 36.68 11.70 22.98
CA ILE A 443 35.58 12.44 23.60
C ILE A 443 35.89 13.94 23.55
N VAL A 444 34.97 14.68 22.95
CA VAL A 444 35.07 16.13 22.77
C VAL A 444 33.82 16.84 23.27
N LYS A 445 33.91 18.15 23.43
CA LYS A 445 32.75 18.99 23.81
C LYS A 445 31.80 19.21 22.63
N SER A 446 32.33 19.23 21.40
CA SER A 446 31.55 19.42 20.18
C SER A 446 32.34 18.91 18.97
N TYR A 447 31.61 18.53 17.91
CA TYR A 447 32.21 18.14 16.63
C TYR A 447 32.67 19.38 15.86
N SER A 448 33.93 19.39 15.43
CA SER A 448 34.57 20.57 14.83
C SER A 448 34.61 20.57 13.30
N LEU A 449 34.37 19.41 12.66
CA LEU A 449 34.38 19.34 11.20
C LEU A 449 33.06 19.82 10.59
N ARG A 450 33.10 20.19 9.31
CA ARG A 450 31.93 20.64 8.57
C ARG A 450 30.87 19.53 8.50
N VAL A 451 29.63 19.87 8.87
CA VAL A 451 28.46 19.00 8.67
C VAL A 451 27.91 19.24 7.27
N VAL A 452 27.80 18.18 6.47
CA VAL A 452 27.29 18.25 5.10
C VAL A 452 25.77 18.08 5.06
N GLY A 453 25.12 18.55 3.97
CA GLY A 453 23.69 18.35 3.74
C GLY A 453 23.32 16.93 3.30
N ASN A 454 22.03 16.69 3.05
CA ASN A 454 21.49 15.43 2.55
C ASN A 454 21.70 15.28 1.03
N GLY A 455 21.66 14.02 0.53
CA GLY A 455 21.74 13.65 -0.88
C GLY A 455 23.17 13.47 -1.41
N VAL A 456 23.30 12.76 -2.52
CA VAL A 456 24.59 12.32 -3.09
C VAL A 456 25.51 13.50 -3.41
N LYS A 457 24.96 14.59 -3.97
CA LYS A 457 25.76 15.78 -4.36
C LYS A 457 26.45 16.45 -3.17
N ALA A 458 25.80 16.48 -2.01
CA ALA A 458 26.35 17.09 -0.81
C ALA A 458 27.52 16.28 -0.20
N GLN A 459 27.64 14.99 -0.53
CA GLN A 459 28.63 14.10 0.07
C GLN A 459 30.05 14.29 -0.48
N SER A 460 30.23 15.08 -1.52
CA SER A 460 31.58 15.40 -2.04
C SER A 460 32.50 16.02 -0.98
N GLY A 461 31.92 16.81 -0.07
CA GLY A 461 32.61 17.42 1.07
C GLY A 461 32.49 16.66 2.38
N ASN A 462 31.94 15.43 2.39
CA ASN A 462 31.76 14.68 3.63
C ASN A 462 33.12 14.14 4.15
N PRO A 463 33.52 14.50 5.37
CA PRO A 463 34.80 14.05 5.93
C PRO A 463 34.76 12.59 6.38
N GLU A 464 33.58 12.01 6.66
CA GLU A 464 33.44 10.69 7.29
C GLU A 464 33.14 9.57 6.30
N VAL A 465 32.29 9.83 5.30
CA VAL A 465 31.85 8.83 4.32
C VAL A 465 32.02 9.37 2.92
N LYS A 466 32.75 8.64 2.08
CA LYS A 466 32.86 8.95 0.65
C LYS A 466 31.82 8.16 -0.13
N VAL A 467 30.90 8.89 -0.75
CA VAL A 467 29.85 8.32 -1.60
C VAL A 467 30.29 8.39 -3.05
N LYS A 468 30.20 7.28 -3.77
CA LYS A 468 30.60 7.19 -5.18
C LYS A 468 29.51 6.46 -5.98
N GLY A 469 29.32 6.91 -7.22
CA GLY A 469 28.45 6.25 -8.19
C GLY A 469 26.95 6.37 -7.87
N THR A 470 26.16 5.52 -8.50
CA THR A 470 24.72 5.38 -8.32
C THR A 470 24.41 3.98 -7.79
N ASP A 471 23.34 3.85 -7.02
CA ASP A 471 22.87 2.56 -6.53
C ASP A 471 21.83 2.00 -7.52
N PRO A 472 22.07 0.81 -8.13
CA PRO A 472 21.15 0.24 -9.11
C PRO A 472 19.79 -0.14 -8.51
N VAL A 473 19.74 -0.54 -7.24
CA VAL A 473 18.48 -0.88 -6.55
C VAL A 473 17.64 0.38 -6.34
N ILE A 474 18.26 1.47 -5.92
CA ILE A 474 17.60 2.77 -5.77
C ILE A 474 17.06 3.27 -7.11
N ASN A 475 17.82 3.15 -8.20
CA ASN A 475 17.35 3.53 -9.53
C ASN A 475 16.12 2.70 -9.97
N GLN A 476 16.12 1.39 -9.70
CA GLN A 476 14.95 0.55 -9.97
C GLN A 476 13.71 1.00 -9.18
N ILE A 477 13.89 1.35 -7.91
CA ILE A 477 12.79 1.86 -7.07
C ILE A 477 12.27 3.19 -7.64
N ILE A 478 13.17 4.08 -8.03
CA ILE A 478 12.80 5.37 -8.67
C ILE A 478 11.96 5.13 -9.93
N ASP A 479 12.38 4.20 -10.79
CA ASP A 479 11.65 3.92 -12.03
C ASP A 479 10.27 3.29 -11.77
N LYS A 480 10.16 2.40 -10.76
CA LYS A 480 8.87 1.88 -10.32
C LYS A 480 7.95 2.98 -9.78
N LEU A 481 8.48 3.88 -8.94
CA LEU A 481 7.71 5.00 -8.40
C LEU A 481 7.23 5.94 -9.51
N LYS A 482 8.09 6.29 -10.47
CA LYS A 482 7.73 7.10 -11.64
C LYS A 482 6.60 6.45 -12.45
N HIS A 483 6.72 5.14 -12.71
CA HIS A 483 5.71 4.40 -13.46
C HIS A 483 4.35 4.43 -12.76
N VAL A 484 4.31 4.16 -11.45
CA VAL A 484 3.05 4.19 -10.69
C VAL A 484 2.48 5.60 -10.60
N ILE A 485 3.31 6.63 -10.43
CA ILE A 485 2.85 8.02 -10.47
C ILE A 485 2.14 8.32 -11.80
N GLN A 486 2.72 7.89 -12.93
CA GLN A 486 2.09 8.05 -14.24
C GLN A 486 0.75 7.29 -14.35
N LEU A 487 0.69 6.06 -13.82
CA LEU A 487 -0.55 5.28 -13.80
C LEU A 487 -1.64 5.95 -12.94
N LEU A 488 -1.29 6.44 -11.75
CA LEU A 488 -2.20 7.13 -10.86
C LEU A 488 -2.75 8.41 -11.51
N GLN A 489 -1.89 9.24 -12.11
CA GLN A 489 -2.28 10.48 -12.78
C GLN A 489 -3.10 10.24 -14.06
N GLY A 490 -2.78 9.20 -14.82
CA GLY A 490 -3.52 8.84 -16.04
C GLY A 490 -4.91 8.24 -15.78
N ARG A 491 -5.16 7.77 -14.57
CA ARG A 491 -6.41 7.08 -14.17
C ARG A 491 -7.23 7.85 -13.12
N SER A 492 -6.72 8.98 -12.65
CA SER A 492 -7.54 9.90 -11.85
C SER A 492 -8.71 10.39 -12.67
N PRO A 493 -9.95 10.22 -12.20
CA PRO A 493 -11.12 10.76 -12.86
C PRO A 493 -10.93 12.26 -13.08
N LYS A 494 -10.94 12.71 -14.33
CA LYS A 494 -11.00 14.15 -14.60
C LYS A 494 -12.41 14.58 -14.26
N PRO A 495 -12.61 15.64 -13.46
CA PRO A 495 -13.94 16.17 -13.19
C PRO A 495 -14.60 16.49 -14.54
N ASP A 496 -15.74 15.86 -14.81
CA ASP A 496 -16.53 16.14 -16.00
C ASP A 496 -16.88 17.63 -15.96
N LYS A 497 -16.72 18.31 -17.09
CA LYS A 497 -17.02 19.74 -17.25
C LYS A 497 -18.43 20.14 -16.75
N TRP A 498 -19.32 19.15 -16.60
CA TRP A 498 -20.69 19.31 -16.13
C TRP A 498 -20.83 19.41 -14.60
N GLU A 499 -19.93 18.79 -13.79
CA GLU A 499 -19.95 18.92 -12.33
C GLU A 499 -19.47 20.31 -11.87
N LEU A 500 -18.55 20.93 -12.61
CA LEU A 500 -18.11 22.30 -12.35
C LEU A 500 -19.22 23.36 -12.60
N LEU A 501 -20.21 23.03 -13.43
CA LEU A 501 -21.36 23.91 -13.70
C LEU A 501 -22.46 23.81 -12.65
N GLN A 502 -22.54 22.71 -11.88
CA GLN A 502 -23.53 22.56 -10.79
C GLN A 502 -23.12 23.20 -9.47
N LEU A 503 -21.83 23.47 -9.26
CA LEU A 503 -21.32 24.17 -8.06
C LEU A 503 -21.34 25.70 -8.19
N GLY A 504 -21.73 26.22 -9.36
CA GLY A 504 -21.78 27.64 -9.67
C GLY A 504 -23.16 28.24 -9.94
N SER A 505 -24.26 27.62 -9.46
CA SER A 505 -25.59 28.20 -9.66
C SER A 505 -25.99 29.13 -8.52
N GLY A 506 -25.47 30.32 -8.57
CA GLY A 506 -25.96 31.51 -7.89
C GLY A 506 -26.10 32.64 -8.89
N GLY A 507 -27.29 32.80 -9.44
CA GLY A 507 -27.93 34.00 -10.02
C GLY A 507 -27.17 34.85 -11.01
N GLY A 508 -27.67 34.94 -12.27
CA GLY A 508 -27.28 35.99 -13.21
C GLY A 508 -27.78 35.71 -14.62
N MET A 509 -28.72 36.52 -15.07
CA MET A 509 -29.51 36.45 -16.31
C MET A 509 -28.73 36.27 -17.61
N VAL A 510 -29.37 35.55 -18.47
CA VAL A 510 -29.46 35.49 -19.95
C VAL A 510 -28.94 36.69 -20.71
N GLU A 511 -28.09 36.43 -21.70
CA GLU A 511 -28.17 37.09 -23.02
C GLU A 511 -27.87 36.06 -24.11
N GLN A 512 -28.88 35.84 -24.95
CA GLN A 512 -28.78 35.16 -26.24
C GLN A 512 -28.01 36.06 -27.21
N VAL A 513 -26.97 35.52 -27.83
CA VAL A 513 -26.50 36.02 -29.12
C VAL A 513 -26.42 34.83 -30.08
N SER A 514 -27.39 34.79 -30.95
CA SER A 514 -27.35 34.10 -32.22
C SER A 514 -26.36 34.81 -33.15
N GLY A 515 -25.48 34.05 -33.76
CA GLY A 515 -24.59 34.55 -34.82
C GLY A 515 -24.26 33.39 -35.74
N ASP A 516 -25.07 33.31 -36.81
CA ASP A 516 -24.69 32.63 -38.04
C ASP A 516 -23.41 33.24 -38.61
N CYS A 517 -22.49 32.43 -39.03
CA CYS A 517 -21.49 32.79 -40.05
C CYS A 517 -21.27 31.60 -40.98
N ASP A 518 -21.96 31.64 -42.09
CA ASP A 518 -21.44 31.11 -43.35
C ASP A 518 -20.21 31.94 -43.74
N ASP A 519 -19.14 31.28 -44.21
CA ASP A 519 -18.52 31.55 -45.51
C ASP A 519 -17.15 30.85 -45.60
N GLU A 520 -17.02 30.21 -46.74
CA GLU A 520 -15.83 29.62 -47.33
C GLU A 520 -14.66 30.60 -47.34
N ASP A 521 -13.45 30.10 -46.92
CA ASP A 521 -12.23 30.27 -47.71
C ASP A 521 -11.03 29.62 -47.01
N GLY A 522 -10.23 28.94 -47.81
CA GLY A 522 -9.12 28.12 -47.37
C GLY A 522 -7.91 28.89 -46.89
N CYS A 523 -7.26 28.34 -45.86
CA CYS A 523 -5.87 28.60 -45.54
C CYS A 523 -5.15 27.31 -45.16
N GLY A 524 -4.27 26.89 -46.06
CA GLY A 524 -3.32 25.82 -45.80
C GLY A 524 -2.32 26.20 -44.75
N GLY A 525 -2.25 25.39 -43.69
CA GLY A 525 -1.23 25.44 -42.67
C GLY A 525 -0.68 24.04 -42.44
N SER A 526 0.53 23.84 -42.92
CA SER A 526 1.32 22.63 -42.61
C SER A 526 1.61 22.58 -41.11
N GLY A 527 0.88 21.75 -40.40
CA GLY A 527 1.14 21.38 -39.02
C GLY A 527 1.50 19.92 -38.93
N SER A 528 2.72 19.61 -38.57
CA SER A 528 3.21 18.30 -38.24
C SER A 528 2.29 17.62 -37.24
N GLY A 529 1.50 16.67 -37.70
CA GLY A 529 0.64 15.86 -36.89
C GLY A 529 1.46 14.94 -35.99
N GLU A 530 1.56 15.31 -34.74
CA GLU A 530 1.98 14.43 -33.67
C GLU A 530 0.88 13.38 -33.50
N VAL A 531 1.09 12.22 -34.09
CA VAL A 531 0.27 11.04 -33.88
C VAL A 531 0.38 10.66 -32.41
N LYS A 532 -0.60 11.05 -31.60
CA LYS A 532 -0.82 10.46 -30.28
C LYS A 532 -1.11 8.97 -30.47
N ARG A 533 -0.06 8.18 -30.48
CA ARG A 533 -0.17 6.74 -30.26
C ARG A 533 -0.74 6.55 -28.87
N THR A 534 -2.02 6.27 -28.77
CA THR A 534 -2.62 5.63 -27.62
C THR A 534 -1.93 4.27 -27.46
N LEU A 535 -0.89 4.24 -26.65
CA LEU A 535 -0.31 2.99 -26.17
C LEU A 535 -1.42 2.28 -25.39
N LYS A 536 -2.02 1.26 -26.00
CA LYS A 536 -2.70 0.20 -25.26
C LYS A 536 -1.63 -0.47 -24.40
N ILE A 537 -1.47 0.01 -23.18
CA ILE A 537 -0.68 -0.66 -22.15
C ILE A 537 -1.53 -1.85 -21.72
N THR A 538 -1.29 -2.99 -22.36
CA THR A 538 -1.81 -4.28 -21.94
C THR A 538 -1.20 -4.65 -20.58
N ASP A 539 -1.97 -5.30 -19.72
CA ASP A 539 -1.57 -5.79 -18.37
C ASP A 539 -0.30 -6.67 -18.37
N TRP A 540 0.24 -6.95 -19.53
CA TRP A 540 1.48 -7.71 -19.78
C TRP A 540 2.74 -7.13 -19.11
N THR A 541 2.73 -5.85 -18.79
CA THR A 541 3.89 -5.17 -18.18
C THR A 541 4.14 -5.57 -16.73
N TRP A 542 3.12 -5.98 -15.98
CA TRP A 542 3.27 -6.40 -14.57
C TRP A 542 3.81 -7.82 -14.45
N MET A 543 3.33 -8.78 -15.24
CA MET A 543 3.89 -10.14 -15.29
C MET A 543 5.34 -10.16 -15.76
N ASN A 544 5.72 -9.30 -16.71
CA ASN A 544 7.12 -9.17 -17.13
C ASN A 544 8.01 -8.52 -16.05
N LEU A 545 7.47 -7.58 -15.26
CA LEU A 545 8.22 -6.95 -14.17
C LEU A 545 8.52 -7.97 -13.05
N GLU A 546 7.55 -8.81 -12.70
CA GLU A 546 7.69 -9.88 -11.72
C GLU A 546 8.73 -10.92 -12.20
N ASN A 547 8.69 -11.31 -13.46
CA ASN A 547 9.68 -12.20 -14.06
C ASN A 547 11.10 -11.59 -14.14
N ILE A 548 11.22 -10.29 -14.39
CA ILE A 548 12.52 -9.59 -14.39
C ILE A 548 13.07 -9.50 -12.96
N ILE A 549 12.23 -9.28 -11.96
CA ILE A 549 12.62 -9.27 -10.54
C ILE A 549 13.10 -10.67 -10.12
N LEU A 550 12.33 -11.72 -10.45
CA LEU A 550 12.67 -13.11 -10.15
C LEU A 550 13.94 -13.58 -10.86
N SER A 551 14.26 -13.05 -12.04
CA SER A 551 15.47 -13.43 -12.78
C SER A 551 16.74 -12.87 -12.16
N LYS A 552 16.67 -11.77 -11.38
CA LYS A 552 17.82 -11.09 -10.78
C LYS A 552 18.01 -11.37 -9.28
N LEU A 553 17.09 -12.13 -8.65
CA LEU A 553 17.21 -12.52 -7.26
C LEU A 553 18.26 -13.63 -7.08
N THR A 554 19.02 -13.60 -5.97
CA THR A 554 19.91 -14.70 -5.59
C THR A 554 19.11 -15.98 -5.34
N GLN A 555 19.75 -17.15 -5.43
CA GLN A 555 19.10 -18.46 -5.27
C GLN A 555 18.36 -18.60 -3.93
N GLU A 556 18.89 -17.95 -2.88
CA GLU A 556 18.30 -17.92 -1.54
C GLU A 556 17.01 -17.04 -1.48
N GLN A 557 17.02 -15.92 -2.19
CA GLN A 557 15.84 -15.06 -2.35
C GLN A 557 14.77 -15.71 -3.22
N LYS A 558 15.16 -16.45 -4.27
CA LYS A 558 14.27 -17.26 -5.11
C LYS A 558 13.60 -18.38 -4.34
N MET A 559 14.32 -19.02 -3.40
CA MET A 559 13.74 -20.05 -2.54
C MET A 559 12.71 -19.47 -1.58
N LYS A 560 12.97 -18.31 -0.96
CA LYS A 560 12.00 -17.61 -0.12
C LYS A 560 10.75 -17.21 -0.92
N HIS A 561 10.91 -16.70 -2.14
CA HIS A 561 9.79 -16.33 -2.99
C HIS A 561 8.97 -17.54 -3.47
N ARG A 562 9.60 -18.67 -3.78
CA ARG A 562 8.92 -19.94 -4.11
C ARG A 562 8.15 -20.54 -2.93
N ILE A 563 8.67 -20.41 -1.70
CA ILE A 563 7.96 -20.84 -0.49
C ILE A 563 6.70 -20.00 -0.29
N PHE A 564 6.74 -18.70 -0.59
CA PHE A 564 5.56 -17.83 -0.56
C PHE A 564 4.54 -18.15 -1.66
N SER A 565 4.97 -18.56 -2.85
CA SER A 565 4.11 -18.95 -3.97
C SER A 565 3.49 -20.37 -3.80
N LEU A 566 4.11 -21.25 -3.03
CA LEU A 566 3.61 -22.61 -2.77
C LEU A 566 2.67 -22.72 -1.55
N ILE A 567 2.58 -21.66 -0.75
CA ILE A 567 1.67 -21.59 0.42
C ILE A 567 0.36 -20.84 0.06
N GLY A 568 0.29 -20.23 -1.13
CA GLY A 568 -0.88 -19.51 -1.66
C GLY A 568 -1.59 -20.21 -2.82
N GLY A 569 -1.42 -21.54 -2.96
CA GLY A 569 -2.14 -22.38 -3.92
C GLY A 569 -3.12 -23.33 -3.23
#